data_33e0b9737f8244d6426853ba1dbcf45a
#
_entry.id   33e0b9737f8244d6426853ba1dbcf45a
#
_cell.length_a   1.000
_cell.length_b   1.000
_cell.length_c   1.000
_cell.angle_alpha   90.00
_cell.angle_beta   90.00
_cell.angle_gamma   90.00
#
_symmetry.space_group_name_H-M   'P 1'
#
loop_
_entity.id
_entity.type
_entity.pdbx_description
1 polymer ?
#
loop_
_entity_poly.entity_id
_entity_poly.type
_entity_poly.pdbx_seq_one_letter_code
_entity_poly.pdbx_strand_id
1 'polypeptide(L)'
;MRDATFEAPGRFWRGNLHCHSTNSDGALPPDEVCRRYREHGYDFICLSDHFVGTFGYPITDTAPYRSNAFTTILGAEIHSGAMANGELWHLLAVGLPPEFDPPNSPGFRPVPDQESGADLAARARVAGAFVAIAHPAWSGLTEADSAACR
;
A
#
# COMPACT_ATOMS: atom_id res chain seq x y z
N MET A 1 -21.20 19.28 8.54
CA MET A 1 -21.52 18.43 7.39
C MET A 1 -21.82 17.05 7.95
N ARG A 2 -23.08 16.56 7.86
CA ARG A 2 -23.39 15.19 8.30
C ARG A 2 -22.69 14.24 7.32
N ASP A 3 -21.97 13.28 7.85
CA ASP A 3 -21.30 12.27 7.05
C ASP A 3 -22.35 11.33 6.44
N ALA A 4 -22.73 11.60 5.19
CA ALA A 4 -23.75 10.84 4.47
C ALA A 4 -23.28 9.44 4.01
N THR A 5 -22.07 9.04 4.38
CA THR A 5 -21.42 7.81 3.91
C THR A 5 -22.23 6.55 4.21
N PHE A 6 -22.95 6.53 5.34
CA PHE A 6 -23.80 5.39 5.73
C PHE A 6 -25.31 5.64 5.57
N GLU A 7 -25.72 6.84 5.14
CA GLU A 7 -27.13 7.21 4.94
C GLU A 7 -27.54 7.13 3.45
N ALA A 8 -26.56 7.07 2.53
CA ALA A 8 -26.84 6.96 1.11
C ALA A 8 -27.28 5.54 0.73
N PRO A 9 -28.25 5.37 -0.21
CA PRO A 9 -28.56 4.06 -0.77
C PRO A 9 -27.32 3.42 -1.39
N GLY A 10 -27.03 2.18 -1.01
CA GLY A 10 -25.84 1.48 -1.49
C GLY A 10 -25.72 0.08 -0.92
N ARG A 11 -24.58 -0.55 -1.14
CA ARG A 11 -24.21 -1.82 -0.52
C ARG A 11 -22.81 -1.73 0.06
N PHE A 12 -22.51 -2.57 1.03
CA PHE A 12 -21.16 -2.77 1.51
C PHE A 12 -20.38 -3.67 0.55
N TRP A 13 -19.14 -3.29 0.31
CA TRP A 13 -18.21 -4.05 -0.51
C TRP A 13 -17.15 -4.66 0.40
N ARG A 14 -16.83 -5.93 0.19
CA ARG A 14 -15.78 -6.62 0.94
C ARG A 14 -14.46 -6.46 0.21
N GLY A 15 -13.51 -5.73 0.80
CA GLY A 15 -12.21 -5.48 0.20
C GLY A 15 -11.05 -5.73 1.14
N ASN A 16 -9.85 -5.92 0.57
CA ASN A 16 -8.60 -5.88 1.29
C ASN A 16 -7.63 -4.94 0.56
N LEU A 17 -7.02 -4.02 1.29
CA LEU A 17 -6.10 -3.02 0.72
C LEU A 17 -4.64 -3.31 1.03
N HIS A 18 -4.34 -4.41 1.76
CA HIS A 18 -2.99 -4.76 2.16
C HIS A 18 -2.76 -6.27 2.06
N CYS A 19 -2.09 -6.70 1.03
CA CYS A 19 -1.62 -8.08 0.87
C CYS A 19 -0.41 -8.12 -0.06
N HIS A 20 0.37 -9.19 0.07
CA HIS A 20 1.63 -9.39 -0.64
C HIS A 20 1.59 -10.65 -1.50
N SER A 21 2.41 -10.66 -2.53
CA SER A 21 2.65 -11.80 -3.40
C SER A 21 4.14 -12.17 -3.42
N THR A 22 4.48 -13.16 -4.24
CA THR A 22 5.89 -13.52 -4.50
C THR A 22 6.68 -12.45 -5.26
N ASN A 23 6.05 -11.35 -5.67
CA ASN A 23 6.76 -10.18 -6.18
C ASN A 23 7.45 -9.39 -5.07
N SER A 24 7.11 -9.68 -3.78
CA SER A 24 7.85 -9.25 -2.61
C SER A 24 8.09 -10.43 -1.67
N ASP A 25 7.52 -10.43 -0.49
CA ASP A 25 7.73 -11.44 0.56
C ASP A 25 6.52 -12.37 0.77
N GLY A 26 5.48 -12.24 -0.04
CA GLY A 26 4.32 -13.10 0.01
C GLY A 26 4.60 -14.52 -0.48
N ALA A 27 3.82 -15.49 0.00
CA ALA A 27 4.02 -16.90 -0.28
C ALA A 27 3.42 -17.37 -1.62
N LEU A 28 2.54 -16.59 -2.24
CA LEU A 28 1.77 -16.98 -3.42
C LEU A 28 1.99 -16.01 -4.58
N PRO A 29 1.99 -16.49 -5.83
CA PRO A 29 2.06 -15.61 -6.99
C PRO A 29 0.79 -14.73 -7.12
N PRO A 30 0.88 -13.59 -7.82
CA PRO A 30 -0.21 -12.60 -7.91
C PRO A 30 -1.55 -13.15 -8.38
N ASP A 31 -1.55 -14.05 -9.37
CA ASP A 31 -2.75 -14.71 -9.90
C ASP A 31 -3.44 -15.56 -8.84
N GLU A 32 -2.67 -16.33 -8.09
CA GLU A 32 -3.18 -17.18 -7.02
C GLU A 32 -3.72 -16.34 -5.83
N VAL A 33 -3.05 -15.23 -5.47
CA VAL A 33 -3.56 -14.29 -4.47
C VAL A 33 -4.92 -13.75 -4.92
N CYS A 34 -5.02 -13.21 -6.13
CA CYS A 34 -6.27 -12.68 -6.68
C CYS A 34 -7.37 -13.75 -6.77
N ARG A 35 -7.01 -14.97 -7.21
CA ARG A 35 -7.95 -16.09 -7.29
C ARG A 35 -8.54 -16.43 -5.92
N ARG A 36 -7.71 -16.55 -4.88
CA ARG A 36 -8.16 -16.88 -3.51
C ARG A 36 -9.07 -15.82 -2.93
N TYR A 37 -8.72 -14.54 -3.03
CA TYR A 37 -9.59 -13.47 -2.57
C TYR A 37 -10.97 -13.49 -3.25
N ARG A 38 -10.98 -13.68 -4.58
CA ARG A 38 -12.23 -13.83 -5.34
C ARG A 38 -13.06 -15.02 -4.87
N GLU A 39 -12.44 -16.20 -4.69
CA GLU A 39 -13.12 -17.40 -4.23
C GLU A 39 -13.66 -17.29 -2.80
N HIS A 40 -13.02 -16.50 -1.97
CA HIS A 40 -13.49 -16.16 -0.62
C HIS A 40 -14.51 -15.01 -0.59
N GLY A 41 -15.04 -14.59 -1.73
CA GLY A 41 -16.14 -13.63 -1.84
C GLY A 41 -15.73 -12.19 -1.56
N TYR A 42 -14.48 -11.81 -1.83
CA TYR A 42 -14.08 -10.41 -1.85
C TYR A 42 -14.53 -9.75 -3.15
N ASP A 43 -14.97 -8.51 -3.06
CA ASP A 43 -15.36 -7.69 -4.21
C ASP A 43 -14.14 -7.00 -4.84
N PHE A 44 -13.13 -6.65 -4.02
CA PHE A 44 -11.90 -6.02 -4.52
C PHE A 44 -10.68 -6.26 -3.61
N ILE A 45 -9.49 -6.11 -4.19
CA ILE A 45 -8.23 -6.03 -3.43
C ILE A 45 -7.29 -4.97 -4.02
N CYS A 46 -6.36 -4.50 -3.18
CA CYS A 46 -5.11 -3.89 -3.63
C CYS A 46 -3.97 -4.85 -3.27
N LEU A 47 -3.29 -5.38 -4.28
CA LEU A 47 -2.06 -6.14 -4.07
C LEU A 47 -0.94 -5.13 -3.87
N SER A 48 -0.44 -5.04 -2.64
CA SER A 48 0.45 -3.99 -2.16
C SER A 48 1.83 -4.53 -1.81
N ASP A 49 2.48 -5.17 -2.76
CA ASP A 49 3.83 -5.68 -2.60
C ASP A 49 4.81 -4.59 -2.10
N HIS A 50 5.82 -4.98 -1.33
CA HIS A 50 6.83 -4.06 -0.80
C HIS A 50 7.61 -3.37 -1.91
N PHE A 51 7.48 -2.05 -2.00
CA PHE A 51 8.11 -1.21 -3.01
C PHE A 51 9.50 -0.75 -2.57
N VAL A 52 10.43 -1.72 -2.52
CA VAL A 52 11.83 -1.52 -2.13
C VAL A 52 12.77 -2.18 -3.12
N GLY A 53 14.04 -1.72 -3.15
CA GLY A 53 15.05 -2.18 -4.10
C GLY A 53 15.31 -3.68 -4.05
N THR A 54 15.26 -4.30 -2.87
CA THR A 54 15.41 -5.77 -2.70
C THR A 54 14.47 -6.56 -3.62
N PHE A 55 13.28 -6.03 -3.91
CA PHE A 55 12.29 -6.66 -4.79
C PHE A 55 12.15 -5.97 -6.15
N GLY A 56 13.00 -4.99 -6.47
CA GLY A 56 12.95 -4.27 -7.73
C GLY A 56 11.78 -3.28 -7.85
N TYR A 57 11.26 -2.80 -6.72
CA TYR A 57 10.18 -1.81 -6.65
C TYR A 57 8.91 -2.25 -7.41
N PRO A 58 8.27 -3.37 -7.06
CA PRO A 58 7.14 -3.88 -7.81
C PRO A 58 5.87 -3.03 -7.60
N ILE A 59 5.21 -2.66 -8.70
CA ILE A 59 3.79 -2.31 -8.75
C ILE A 59 3.15 -3.34 -9.66
N THR A 60 2.52 -4.33 -9.06
CA THR A 60 2.06 -5.51 -9.77
C THR A 60 0.84 -5.19 -10.63
N ASP A 61 0.91 -5.41 -11.95
CA ASP A 61 -0.28 -5.32 -12.81
C ASP A 61 -1.25 -6.48 -12.50
N THR A 62 -2.36 -6.12 -11.89
CA THR A 62 -3.42 -7.06 -11.51
C THR A 62 -4.66 -6.95 -12.40
N ALA A 63 -4.63 -6.12 -13.46
CA ALA A 63 -5.75 -5.97 -14.38
C ALA A 63 -6.18 -7.29 -15.04
N PRO A 64 -5.26 -8.21 -15.41
CA PRO A 64 -5.63 -9.51 -16.00
C PRO A 64 -6.48 -10.41 -15.08
N TYR A 65 -6.49 -10.16 -13.77
CA TYR A 65 -7.20 -11.00 -12.78
C TYR A 65 -8.58 -10.48 -12.42
N ARG A 66 -9.02 -9.36 -13.01
CA ARG A 66 -10.36 -8.77 -12.82
C ARG A 66 -11.45 -9.60 -13.48
N SER A 67 -12.69 -9.44 -12.97
CA SER A 67 -13.90 -10.04 -13.53
C SER A 67 -15.10 -9.13 -13.28
N ASN A 68 -16.30 -9.53 -13.73
CA ASN A 68 -17.52 -8.77 -13.47
C ASN A 68 -17.89 -8.69 -11.97
N ALA A 69 -17.39 -9.61 -11.15
CA ALA A 69 -17.69 -9.70 -9.73
C ALA A 69 -16.51 -9.39 -8.81
N PHE A 70 -15.32 -9.14 -9.37
CA PHE A 70 -14.10 -8.89 -8.61
C PHE A 70 -13.20 -7.90 -9.33
N THR A 71 -12.75 -6.88 -8.63
CA THR A 71 -11.81 -5.91 -9.19
C THR A 71 -10.52 -5.83 -8.38
N THR A 72 -9.51 -5.20 -8.96
CA THR A 72 -8.24 -4.92 -8.30
C THR A 72 -7.86 -3.46 -8.45
N ILE A 73 -7.20 -2.93 -7.45
CA ILE A 73 -6.65 -1.58 -7.45
C ILE A 73 -5.12 -1.72 -7.46
N LEU A 74 -4.44 -1.01 -8.35
CA LEU A 74 -2.98 -0.95 -8.34
C LEU A 74 -2.51 -0.27 -7.06
N GLY A 75 -1.38 -0.70 -6.54
CA GLY A 75 -0.80 -0.08 -5.35
C GLY A 75 0.45 -0.81 -4.89
N ALA A 76 1.04 -0.28 -3.85
CA ALA A 76 2.23 -0.84 -3.23
C ALA A 76 2.31 -0.45 -1.75
N GLU A 77 3.06 -1.20 -0.97
CA GLU A 77 3.54 -0.74 0.32
C GLU A 77 4.88 -0.05 0.13
N ILE A 78 4.85 1.29 0.20
CA ILE A 78 6.02 2.15 -0.05
C ILE A 78 6.73 2.46 1.27
N HIS A 79 8.06 2.57 1.20
CA HIS A 79 8.90 2.71 2.39
C HIS A 79 9.88 3.85 2.21
N SER A 80 9.98 4.74 3.20
CA SER A 80 11.03 5.77 3.24
C SER A 80 11.11 6.44 4.61
N GLY A 81 12.28 7.01 4.89
CA GLY A 81 12.56 7.77 6.10
C GLY A 81 12.51 6.95 7.38
N ALA A 82 13.29 7.37 8.37
CA ALA A 82 13.31 6.72 9.67
C ALA A 82 12.22 7.27 10.58
N MET A 83 11.52 6.39 11.28
CA MET A 83 10.73 6.72 12.47
C MET A 83 11.65 6.91 13.69
N ALA A 84 11.10 7.36 14.83
CA ALA A 84 11.84 7.57 16.07
C ALA A 84 12.52 6.30 16.59
N ASN A 85 11.98 5.12 16.29
CA ASN A 85 12.55 3.82 16.65
C ASN A 85 13.65 3.34 15.69
N GLY A 86 13.96 4.09 14.62
CA GLY A 86 14.97 3.75 13.62
C GLY A 86 14.49 2.82 12.50
N GLU A 87 13.22 2.42 12.50
CA GLU A 87 12.63 1.64 11.40
C GLU A 87 12.11 2.57 10.30
N LEU A 88 11.92 2.06 9.08
CA LEU A 88 11.31 2.80 7.98
C LEU A 88 9.82 3.01 8.21
N TRP A 89 9.28 4.09 7.65
CA TRP A 89 7.85 4.22 7.46
C TRP A 89 7.33 3.15 6.52
N HIS A 90 6.21 2.54 6.89
CA HIS A 90 5.43 1.64 6.07
C HIS A 90 4.13 2.33 5.67
N LEU A 91 3.97 2.63 4.40
CA LEU A 91 2.83 3.39 3.88
C LEU A 91 2.14 2.61 2.77
N LEU A 92 0.84 2.39 2.92
CA LEU A 92 0.03 1.84 1.84
C LEU A 92 -0.30 2.96 0.85
N ALA A 93 0.06 2.77 -0.41
CA ALA A 93 -0.30 3.66 -1.50
C ALA A 93 -1.26 2.93 -2.45
N VAL A 94 -2.56 3.17 -2.27
CA VAL A 94 -3.64 2.54 -3.02
C VAL A 94 -4.03 3.43 -4.20
N GLY A 95 -3.99 2.90 -5.41
CA GLY A 95 -4.15 3.68 -6.64
C GLY A 95 -2.85 4.28 -7.15
N LEU A 96 -1.70 3.73 -6.74
CA LEU A 96 -0.39 4.19 -7.20
C LEU A 96 -0.20 3.86 -8.69
N PRO A 97 0.21 4.82 -9.53
CA PRO A 97 0.43 4.55 -10.94
C PRO A 97 1.68 3.68 -11.16
N PRO A 98 1.70 2.83 -12.20
CA PRO A 98 2.81 1.90 -12.44
C PRO A 98 4.16 2.58 -12.72
N GLU A 99 4.13 3.83 -13.19
CA GLU A 99 5.32 4.66 -13.47
C GLU A 99 5.76 5.51 -12.28
N PHE A 100 5.28 5.23 -11.06
CA PHE A 100 5.69 5.97 -9.87
C PHE A 100 7.19 5.79 -9.60
N ASP A 101 7.91 6.93 -9.47
CA ASP A 101 9.35 6.92 -9.25
C ASP A 101 9.72 6.28 -7.91
N PRO A 102 10.64 5.32 -7.88
CA PRO A 102 11.08 4.69 -6.65
C PRO A 102 11.69 5.67 -5.64
N PRO A 103 11.42 5.50 -4.33
CA PRO A 103 12.19 6.17 -3.29
C PRO A 103 13.61 5.59 -3.20
N ASN A 104 14.53 6.32 -2.54
CA ASN A 104 15.85 5.76 -2.20
C ASN A 104 15.71 4.77 -1.03
N SER A 105 15.10 3.62 -1.28
CA SER A 105 14.84 2.55 -0.30
C SER A 105 15.35 1.22 -0.84
N PRO A 106 16.66 0.96 -0.80
CA PRO A 106 17.24 -0.28 -1.36
C PRO A 106 16.78 -1.54 -0.62
N GLY A 107 16.31 -1.41 0.62
CA GLY A 107 15.79 -2.48 1.46
C GLY A 107 14.96 -1.91 2.61
N PHE A 108 14.85 -2.67 3.70
CA PHE A 108 14.03 -2.33 4.86
C PHE A 108 14.77 -1.55 5.97
N ARG A 109 15.89 -0.93 5.66
CA ARG A 109 16.63 -0.09 6.61
C ARG A 109 16.80 1.32 6.07
N PRO A 110 16.73 2.33 6.95
CA PRO A 110 17.03 3.71 6.56
C PRO A 110 18.44 3.85 5.97
N VAL A 111 18.56 4.69 4.97
CA VAL A 111 19.84 5.04 4.34
C VAL A 111 20.03 6.56 4.32
N PRO A 112 21.28 7.06 4.21
CA PRO A 112 21.54 8.50 4.06
C PRO A 112 20.78 9.11 2.87
N ASP A 113 20.42 10.37 2.99
CA ASP A 113 19.75 11.18 1.95
C ASP A 113 18.41 10.60 1.45
N GLN A 114 17.78 9.78 2.27
CA GLN A 114 16.44 9.26 2.01
C GLN A 114 15.37 10.33 2.27
N GLU A 115 14.38 10.43 1.40
CA GLU A 115 13.22 11.29 1.65
C GLU A 115 12.48 10.86 2.94
N SER A 116 11.83 11.81 3.62
CA SER A 116 11.02 11.46 4.79
C SER A 116 9.78 10.64 4.42
N GLY A 117 9.21 9.92 5.39
CA GLY A 117 7.93 9.23 5.18
C GLY A 117 6.80 10.20 4.79
N ALA A 118 6.81 11.42 5.34
CA ALA A 118 5.85 12.46 5.02
C ALA A 118 5.99 12.97 3.56
N ASP A 119 7.23 13.17 3.08
CA ASP A 119 7.48 13.59 1.70
C ASP A 119 7.09 12.50 0.71
N LEU A 120 7.42 11.23 1.00
CA LEU A 120 7.00 10.09 0.18
C LEU A 120 5.47 9.99 0.13
N ALA A 121 4.78 10.13 1.26
CA ALA A 121 3.32 10.14 1.32
C ALA A 121 2.72 11.29 0.49
N ALA A 122 3.29 12.49 0.59
CA ALA A 122 2.86 13.65 -0.20
C ALA A 122 3.05 13.40 -1.71
N ARG A 123 4.18 12.84 -2.11
CA ARG A 123 4.49 12.51 -3.50
C ARG A 123 3.53 11.45 -4.06
N ALA A 124 3.23 10.40 -3.29
CA ALA A 124 2.27 9.38 -3.69
C ALA A 124 0.84 9.95 -3.82
N ARG A 125 0.44 10.87 -2.92
CA ARG A 125 -0.86 11.57 -3.04
C ARG A 125 -0.93 12.47 -4.27
N VAL A 126 0.13 13.18 -4.60
CA VAL A 126 0.20 13.98 -5.85
C VAL A 126 0.10 13.09 -7.07
N ALA A 127 0.64 11.88 -7.03
CA ALA A 127 0.48 10.88 -8.08
C ALA A 127 -0.93 10.26 -8.15
N GLY A 128 -1.83 10.62 -7.23
CA GLY A 128 -3.24 10.18 -7.23
C GLY A 128 -3.57 9.05 -6.28
N ALA A 129 -2.60 8.53 -5.52
CA ALA A 129 -2.85 7.46 -4.56
C ALA A 129 -3.58 7.96 -3.30
N PHE A 130 -4.44 7.11 -2.75
CA PHE A 130 -4.82 7.19 -1.34
C PHE A 130 -3.68 6.60 -0.50
N VAL A 131 -3.24 7.32 0.52
CA VAL A 131 -2.13 6.88 1.37
C VAL A 131 -2.61 6.68 2.81
N ALA A 132 -2.25 5.55 3.39
CA ALA A 132 -2.48 5.22 4.78
C ALA A 132 -1.21 4.66 5.43
N ILE A 133 -1.06 4.86 6.75
CA ILE A 133 0.01 4.21 7.51
C ILE A 133 -0.34 2.73 7.67
N ALA A 134 0.58 1.85 7.29
CA ALA A 134 0.42 0.42 7.47
C ALA A 134 0.69 0.02 8.93
N HIS A 135 -0.09 -0.93 9.46
CA HIS A 135 0.12 -1.64 10.74
C HIS A 135 0.92 -0.85 11.81
N PRO A 136 0.44 0.32 12.26
CA PRO A 136 1.24 1.24 13.11
C PRO A 136 1.72 0.59 14.41
N ALA A 137 0.92 -0.26 15.03
CA ALA A 137 1.31 -0.97 16.24
C ALA A 137 2.46 -1.97 16.02
N TRP A 138 2.44 -2.69 14.88
CA TRP A 138 3.50 -3.64 14.54
C TRP A 138 4.80 -2.93 14.17
N SER A 139 4.73 -1.80 13.48
CA SER A 139 5.90 -0.98 13.14
C SER A 139 6.46 -0.20 14.33
N GLY A 140 5.81 -0.22 15.49
CA GLY A 140 6.24 0.53 16.66
C GLY A 140 6.09 2.05 16.50
N LEU A 141 5.13 2.49 15.68
CA LEU A 141 4.82 3.91 15.46
C LEU A 141 4.38 4.57 16.76
N THR A 142 4.95 5.74 17.05
CA THR A 142 4.58 6.55 18.21
C THR A 142 3.64 7.70 17.84
N GLU A 143 3.05 8.34 18.85
CA GLU A 143 2.24 9.55 18.64
C GLU A 143 3.08 10.69 18.05
N ALA A 144 4.37 10.78 18.43
CA ALA A 144 5.30 11.78 17.89
C ALA A 144 5.56 11.58 16.40
N ASP A 145 5.73 10.32 15.96
CA ASP A 145 5.88 9.99 14.53
C ASP A 145 4.64 10.39 13.75
N SER A 146 3.45 10.04 14.23
CA SER A 146 2.19 10.36 13.54
C SER A 146 1.92 11.87 13.47
N ALA A 147 2.39 12.65 14.42
CA ALA A 147 2.28 14.10 14.40
C ALA A 147 3.19 14.76 13.34
N ALA A 148 4.30 14.13 12.97
CA ALA A 148 5.21 14.58 11.93
C ALA A 148 4.67 14.39 10.50
N CYS A 149 3.60 13.60 10.32
CA CYS A 149 2.94 13.33 9.04
C CYS A 149 1.71 14.22 8.75
N ARG A 150 1.54 15.33 9.48
CA ARG A 150 0.41 16.28 9.31
C ARG A 150 0.71 17.39 8.33
#